data_f27bd86468a04389eae0c1cc3a643262
#
_entry.id   f27bd86468a04389eae0c1cc3a643262
#
_cell.length_a   1.000
_cell.length_b   1.000
_cell.length_c   1.000
_cell.angle_alpha   90.00
_cell.angle_beta   90.00
_cell.angle_gamma   90.00
#
_symmetry.space_group_name_H-M   'P 1'
#
loop_
_entity.id
_entity.type
_entity.pdbx_description
1 polymer ?
#
loop_
_entity_poly.entity_id
_entity_poly.type
_entity_poly.pdbx_seq_one_letter_code
_entity_poly.pdbx_strand_id
1 'polypeptide(L)'
;PVDAIEARNFSDEQIQSVVAAYAEIGQIQLSISTQAQTPLQIRSLALRQRQETGVDMVVVDYLQLLRSGRKTNNRAEEVGEISRALKRLAMELKIPVIAMTQMNRQSEMGTGEGGRMPKMSESRESGTIEQDANQFLILHAPDIRTVPEPWQQMAESCQVNGWTFMLINVAKNRNGRKGILPIAFDAPHMNFFAFERDTQGG
;
A
#
# COMPACT_ATOMS: atom_id res chain seq x y z
N PRO A 1 7.85 12.40 15.56
CA PRO A 1 6.59 12.65 14.87
C PRO A 1 6.81 13.37 13.54
N VAL A 2 5.98 13.09 12.53
CA VAL A 2 6.07 13.69 11.19
C VAL A 2 5.98 15.21 11.27
N ASP A 3 5.10 15.74 12.09
CA ASP A 3 4.93 17.19 12.32
C ASP A 3 6.21 17.90 12.73
N ALA A 4 7.05 17.27 13.53
CA ALA A 4 8.36 17.83 13.93
C ALA A 4 9.32 17.89 12.73
N ILE A 5 9.25 16.92 11.82
CA ILE A 5 10.06 16.88 10.59
C ILE A 5 9.62 18.00 9.66
N GLU A 6 8.32 18.17 9.46
CA GLU A 6 7.75 19.22 8.60
C GLU A 6 8.02 20.62 9.16
N ALA A 7 7.87 20.81 10.48
CA ALA A 7 8.13 22.08 11.15
C ALA A 7 9.62 22.42 11.24
N ARG A 8 10.53 21.49 10.94
CA ARG A 8 12.00 21.64 11.09
C ARG A 8 12.42 22.10 12.49
N ASN A 9 11.65 21.74 13.51
CA ASN A 9 11.88 22.11 14.90
C ASN A 9 12.13 20.84 15.71
N PHE A 10 13.39 20.54 15.94
CA PHE A 10 13.84 19.33 16.63
C PHE A 10 14.48 19.66 17.96
N SER A 11 14.20 18.87 18.99
CA SER A 11 15.04 18.80 20.18
C SER A 11 16.34 18.07 19.88
N ASP A 12 17.35 18.22 20.75
CA ASP A 12 18.64 17.54 20.59
C ASP A 12 18.48 16.01 20.54
N GLU A 13 17.58 15.43 21.33
CA GLU A 13 17.26 14.01 21.32
C GLU A 13 16.63 13.58 20.00
N GLN A 14 15.74 14.40 19.45
CA GLN A 14 15.13 14.14 18.14
C GLN A 14 16.17 14.21 17.02
N ILE A 15 17.11 15.14 17.07
CA ILE A 15 18.23 15.21 16.13
C ILE A 15 19.05 13.93 16.18
N GLN A 16 19.41 13.44 17.36
CA GLN A 16 20.16 12.19 17.51
C GLN A 16 19.38 11.00 16.94
N SER A 17 18.09 10.93 17.20
CA SER A 17 17.21 9.88 16.64
C SER A 17 17.14 9.93 15.11
N VAL A 18 17.06 11.12 14.53
CA VAL A 18 17.08 11.30 13.06
C VAL A 18 18.42 10.87 12.48
N VAL A 19 19.54 11.25 13.11
CA VAL A 19 20.89 10.84 12.66
C VAL A 19 21.05 9.32 12.73
N ALA A 20 20.58 8.67 13.80
CA ALA A 20 20.61 7.22 13.93
C ALA A 20 19.76 6.54 12.85
N ALA A 21 18.54 7.04 12.60
CA ALA A 21 17.67 6.52 11.54
C ALA A 21 18.29 6.68 10.14
N TYR A 22 18.97 7.81 9.88
CA TYR A 22 19.71 8.01 8.62
C TYR A 22 20.83 6.99 8.45
N ALA A 23 21.56 6.67 9.53
CA ALA A 23 22.62 5.66 9.48
C ALA A 23 22.07 4.25 9.20
N GLU A 24 20.90 3.91 9.76
CA GLU A 24 20.22 2.65 9.49
C GLU A 24 19.69 2.57 8.05
N ILE A 25 19.02 3.63 7.57
CA ILE A 25 18.51 3.71 6.20
C ILE A 25 19.66 3.61 5.18
N GLY A 26 20.80 4.23 5.49
CA GLY A 26 22.00 4.17 4.63
C GLY A 26 22.58 2.75 4.45
N GLN A 27 22.20 1.80 5.31
CA GLN A 27 22.59 0.39 5.18
C GLN A 27 21.58 -0.43 4.34
N ILE A 28 20.39 0.12 4.09
CA ILE A 28 19.36 -0.55 3.30
C ILE A 28 19.66 -0.28 1.81
N GLN A 29 19.66 -1.33 1.01
CA GLN A 29 19.77 -1.20 -0.45
C GLN A 29 18.45 -0.72 -1.05
N LEU A 30 18.10 0.55 -0.81
CA LEU A 30 16.89 1.20 -1.30
C LEU A 30 17.23 2.16 -2.42
N SER A 31 16.69 1.91 -3.62
CA SER A 31 16.78 2.82 -4.76
C SER A 31 15.41 3.48 -5.01
N ILE A 32 15.37 4.80 -4.95
CA ILE A 32 14.16 5.60 -5.19
C ILE A 32 14.31 6.32 -6.53
N SER A 33 13.34 6.14 -7.43
CA SER A 33 13.30 6.83 -8.71
C SER A 33 11.99 7.59 -8.88
N THR A 34 12.07 8.89 -9.13
CA THR A 34 10.95 9.76 -9.47
C THR A 34 10.82 10.01 -10.98
N GLN A 35 11.72 9.46 -11.78
CA GLN A 35 11.81 9.72 -13.21
C GLN A 35 11.09 8.69 -14.09
N ALA A 36 10.83 7.49 -13.56
CA ALA A 36 10.17 6.44 -14.32
C ALA A 36 8.67 6.72 -14.46
N GLN A 37 8.23 6.99 -15.68
CA GLN A 37 6.84 7.30 -16.01
C GLN A 37 6.16 6.20 -16.81
N THR A 38 6.91 5.20 -17.27
CA THR A 38 6.37 4.09 -18.07
C THR A 38 6.88 2.75 -17.55
N PRO A 39 6.12 1.64 -17.78
CA PRO A 39 6.57 0.30 -17.40
C PRO A 39 7.91 -0.09 -18.04
N LEU A 40 8.20 0.42 -19.24
CA LEU A 40 9.48 0.16 -19.92
C LEU A 40 10.64 0.81 -19.17
N GLN A 41 10.47 2.04 -18.69
CA GLN A 41 11.48 2.72 -17.88
C GLN A 41 11.69 2.02 -16.55
N ILE A 42 10.60 1.60 -15.87
CA ILE A 42 10.68 0.81 -14.63
C ILE A 42 11.46 -0.48 -14.88
N ARG A 43 11.15 -1.20 -15.96
CA ARG A 43 11.88 -2.41 -16.33
C ARG A 43 13.36 -2.16 -16.54
N SER A 44 13.72 -1.11 -17.28
CA SER A 44 15.11 -0.75 -17.56
C SER A 44 15.89 -0.43 -16.28
N LEU A 45 15.27 0.32 -15.36
CA LEU A 45 15.85 0.64 -14.05
C LEU A 45 16.02 -0.63 -13.20
N ALA A 46 14.99 -1.47 -13.11
CA ALA A 46 15.05 -2.71 -12.34
C ALA A 46 16.10 -3.69 -12.86
N LEU A 47 16.26 -3.80 -14.19
CA LEU A 47 17.30 -4.64 -14.79
C LEU A 47 18.70 -4.11 -14.50
N ARG A 48 18.90 -2.79 -14.60
CA ARG A 48 20.18 -2.17 -14.26
C ARG A 48 20.51 -2.38 -12.78
N GLN A 49 19.58 -2.08 -11.89
CA GLN A 49 19.76 -2.28 -10.45
C GLN A 49 20.07 -3.75 -10.11
N ARG A 50 19.41 -4.69 -10.79
CA ARG A 50 19.68 -6.12 -10.61
C ARG A 50 21.12 -6.50 -10.98
N GLN A 51 21.70 -5.86 -12.00
CA GLN A 51 23.07 -6.11 -12.40
C GLN A 51 24.10 -5.47 -11.45
N GLU A 52 23.77 -4.30 -10.90
CA GLU A 52 24.68 -3.52 -10.05
C GLU A 52 24.73 -4.03 -8.62
N THR A 53 23.57 -4.24 -8.00
CA THR A 53 23.46 -4.55 -6.55
C THR A 53 22.44 -5.62 -6.20
N GLY A 54 21.69 -6.09 -7.19
CA GLY A 54 20.53 -6.97 -6.96
C GLY A 54 19.23 -6.19 -6.80
N VAL A 55 18.11 -6.91 -6.94
CA VAL A 55 16.75 -6.40 -6.70
C VAL A 55 15.88 -7.54 -6.16
N ASP A 56 15.30 -7.36 -5.00
CA ASP A 56 14.42 -8.33 -4.36
C ASP A 56 12.94 -7.98 -4.48
N MET A 57 12.62 -6.71 -4.70
CA MET A 57 11.25 -6.21 -4.84
C MET A 57 11.20 -4.90 -5.63
N VAL A 58 10.10 -4.68 -6.34
CA VAL A 58 9.78 -3.38 -6.96
C VAL A 58 8.47 -2.86 -6.36
N VAL A 59 8.47 -1.60 -5.94
CA VAL A 59 7.27 -0.89 -5.46
C VAL A 59 6.95 0.25 -6.41
N VAL A 60 5.69 0.36 -6.81
CA VAL A 60 5.16 1.42 -7.69
C VAL A 60 4.11 2.22 -6.95
N ASP A 61 4.42 3.45 -6.62
CA ASP A 61 3.52 4.39 -5.95
C ASP A 61 3.22 5.56 -6.91
N TYR A 62 2.10 5.59 -7.57
CA TYR A 62 1.02 4.61 -7.76
C TYR A 62 0.67 4.46 -9.25
N LEU A 63 -0.11 3.48 -9.63
CA LEU A 63 -0.37 3.12 -11.04
C LEU A 63 -0.86 4.28 -11.91
N GLN A 64 -1.68 5.17 -11.33
CA GLN A 64 -2.28 6.28 -12.07
C GLN A 64 -1.28 7.39 -12.45
N LEU A 65 -0.06 7.39 -11.90
CA LEU A 65 1.01 8.28 -12.33
C LEU A 65 1.72 7.77 -13.60
N LEU A 66 1.59 6.48 -13.89
CA LEU A 66 2.24 5.88 -15.05
C LEU A 66 1.47 6.13 -16.35
N ARG A 67 2.21 6.08 -17.45
CA ARG A 67 1.73 6.08 -18.83
C ARG A 67 2.08 4.76 -19.50
N SER A 68 1.22 4.24 -20.38
CA SER A 68 1.53 3.00 -21.10
C SER A 68 2.65 3.17 -22.13
N GLY A 69 2.91 4.40 -22.54
CA GLY A 69 3.83 4.74 -23.66
C GLY A 69 3.15 4.65 -25.03
N ARG A 70 1.87 4.25 -25.09
CA ARG A 70 1.04 4.25 -26.30
C ARG A 70 -0.02 5.34 -26.22
N LYS A 71 -0.41 5.88 -27.36
CA LYS A 71 -1.57 6.78 -27.42
C LYS A 71 -2.84 5.92 -27.32
N THR A 72 -3.56 6.08 -26.22
CA THR A 72 -4.91 5.54 -26.02
C THR A 72 -5.81 6.64 -25.48
N ASN A 73 -7.06 6.63 -25.90
CA ASN A 73 -8.08 7.57 -25.42
C ASN A 73 -8.88 6.98 -24.24
N ASN A 74 -8.57 5.75 -23.86
CA ASN A 74 -9.26 5.04 -22.79
C ASN A 74 -8.29 4.78 -21.63
N ARG A 75 -8.50 5.49 -20.50
CA ARG A 75 -7.66 5.38 -19.31
C ARG A 75 -7.69 3.97 -18.71
N ALA A 76 -8.83 3.31 -18.71
CA ALA A 76 -8.94 1.95 -18.19
C ALA A 76 -8.11 0.95 -19.00
N GLU A 77 -8.08 1.12 -20.32
CA GLU A 77 -7.24 0.32 -21.21
C GLU A 77 -5.74 0.58 -20.94
N GLU A 78 -5.36 1.86 -20.78
CA GLU A 78 -3.99 2.26 -20.46
C GLU A 78 -3.52 1.62 -19.15
N VAL A 79 -4.30 1.70 -18.09
CA VAL A 79 -3.98 1.08 -16.79
C VAL A 79 -3.92 -0.45 -16.91
N GLY A 80 -4.78 -1.04 -17.71
CA GLY A 80 -4.71 -2.46 -18.01
C GLY A 80 -3.40 -2.87 -18.72
N GLU A 81 -2.90 -2.06 -19.66
CA GLU A 81 -1.60 -2.29 -20.29
C GLU A 81 -0.45 -2.18 -19.28
N ILE A 82 -0.51 -1.18 -18.40
CA ILE A 82 0.47 -0.97 -17.34
C ILE A 82 0.48 -2.18 -16.39
N SER A 83 -0.69 -2.62 -15.93
CA SER A 83 -0.84 -3.78 -15.04
C SER A 83 -0.22 -5.04 -15.63
N ARG A 84 -0.57 -5.35 -16.90
CA ARG A 84 0.02 -6.50 -17.61
C ARG A 84 1.53 -6.39 -17.77
N ALA A 85 2.05 -5.18 -18.00
CA ALA A 85 3.49 -4.98 -18.14
C ALA A 85 4.22 -5.19 -16.80
N LEU A 86 3.68 -4.71 -15.69
CA LEU A 86 4.23 -4.96 -14.35
C LEU A 86 4.14 -6.44 -13.96
N LYS A 87 3.06 -7.12 -14.34
CA LYS A 87 2.96 -8.57 -14.16
C LYS A 87 4.06 -9.32 -14.91
N ARG A 88 4.33 -8.95 -16.16
CA ARG A 88 5.43 -9.55 -16.93
C ARG A 88 6.79 -9.27 -16.29
N LEU A 89 7.00 -8.05 -15.77
CA LEU A 89 8.21 -7.69 -15.05
C LEU A 89 8.44 -8.59 -13.83
N ALA A 90 7.41 -8.79 -13.00
CA ALA A 90 7.49 -9.68 -11.86
C ALA A 90 7.88 -11.12 -12.25
N MET A 91 7.32 -11.63 -13.35
CA MET A 91 7.63 -12.96 -13.87
C MET A 91 9.07 -13.04 -14.44
N GLU A 92 9.51 -12.02 -15.18
CA GLU A 92 10.85 -11.93 -15.77
C GLU A 92 11.95 -11.89 -14.70
N LEU A 93 11.76 -11.04 -13.69
CA LEU A 93 12.72 -10.88 -12.62
C LEU A 93 12.58 -11.94 -11.52
N LYS A 94 11.46 -12.67 -11.46
CA LYS A 94 11.09 -13.62 -10.41
C LYS A 94 11.08 -12.99 -9.02
N ILE A 95 10.63 -11.74 -8.92
CA ILE A 95 10.51 -10.97 -7.68
C ILE A 95 9.09 -10.43 -7.53
N PRO A 96 8.65 -10.10 -6.31
CA PRO A 96 7.39 -9.41 -6.10
C PRO A 96 7.43 -7.99 -6.71
N VAL A 97 6.31 -7.61 -7.33
CA VAL A 97 6.03 -6.23 -7.73
C VAL A 97 4.77 -5.79 -6.98
N ILE A 98 4.92 -4.80 -6.12
CA ILE A 98 3.82 -4.17 -5.38
C ILE A 98 3.42 -2.92 -6.15
N ALA A 99 2.16 -2.84 -6.57
CA ALA A 99 1.63 -1.68 -7.25
C ALA A 99 0.47 -1.10 -6.45
N MET A 100 0.59 0.16 -6.05
CA MET A 100 -0.47 0.86 -5.35
C MET A 100 -1.49 1.41 -6.35
N THR A 101 -2.74 1.48 -5.95
CA THR A 101 -3.82 2.07 -6.74
C THR A 101 -4.79 2.81 -5.82
N GLN A 102 -5.30 3.93 -6.29
CA GLN A 102 -6.27 4.70 -5.54
C GLN A 102 -7.68 4.17 -5.78
N MET A 103 -8.45 4.09 -4.70
CA MET A 103 -9.88 3.77 -4.78
C MET A 103 -10.68 4.94 -5.35
N ASN A 104 -11.88 4.68 -5.91
CA ASN A 104 -12.79 5.73 -6.34
C ASN A 104 -13.35 6.47 -5.13
N ARG A 105 -13.39 7.81 -5.18
CA ARG A 105 -14.01 8.63 -4.12
C ARG A 105 -15.48 8.32 -3.88
N GLN A 106 -16.19 7.76 -4.88
CA GLN A 106 -17.58 7.31 -4.71
C GLN A 106 -17.71 6.14 -3.73
N SER A 107 -16.66 5.34 -3.54
CA SER A 107 -16.66 4.31 -2.51
C SER A 107 -16.51 4.88 -1.09
N GLU A 108 -15.90 6.08 -0.97
CA GLU A 108 -15.80 6.82 0.29
C GLU A 108 -17.14 7.52 0.64
N MET A 109 -17.91 7.90 -0.38
CA MET A 109 -19.21 8.58 -0.24
C MET A 109 -20.39 7.61 -0.22
N GLY A 110 -20.15 6.32 0.01
CA GLY A 110 -21.20 5.30 0.10
C GLY A 110 -22.27 5.72 1.09
N THR A 111 -23.35 6.25 0.57
CA THR A 111 -24.69 6.47 1.16
C THR A 111 -24.76 6.32 2.69
N GLY A 112 -24.50 7.40 3.40
CA GLY A 112 -25.22 7.84 4.58
C GLY A 112 -25.03 7.12 5.90
N GLU A 113 -24.46 5.93 5.98
CA GLU A 113 -24.23 5.24 7.24
C GLU A 113 -22.92 4.46 7.20
N GLY A 114 -21.87 5.10 7.75
CA GLY A 114 -20.64 4.47 8.23
C GLY A 114 -20.01 3.41 7.32
N GLY A 115 -19.21 3.82 6.39
CA GLY A 115 -18.03 3.13 5.88
C GLY A 115 -18.09 1.62 5.65
N ARG A 116 -18.94 1.12 4.75
CA ARG A 116 -18.80 -0.28 4.35
C ARG A 116 -17.41 -0.55 3.76
N MET A 117 -16.90 -1.76 3.98
CA MET A 117 -15.67 -2.22 3.35
C MET A 117 -15.73 -2.03 1.82
N PRO A 118 -14.78 -1.29 1.24
CA PRO A 118 -14.72 -1.14 -0.21
C PRO A 118 -14.55 -2.48 -0.92
N LYS A 119 -15.16 -2.59 -2.10
CA LYS A 119 -15.02 -3.78 -2.95
C LYS A 119 -13.89 -3.58 -3.96
N MET A 120 -13.31 -4.68 -4.39
CA MET A 120 -12.26 -4.69 -5.42
C MET A 120 -12.71 -4.01 -6.73
N SER A 121 -13.99 -4.17 -7.11
CA SER A 121 -14.59 -3.53 -8.28
C SER A 121 -14.70 -2.00 -8.20
N GLU A 122 -14.49 -1.43 -7.01
CA GLU A 122 -14.53 0.01 -6.75
C GLU A 122 -13.15 0.68 -6.86
N SER A 123 -12.09 -0.09 -7.08
CA SER A 123 -10.82 0.52 -7.50
C SER A 123 -10.98 1.11 -8.91
N ARG A 124 -10.41 2.28 -9.14
CA ARG A 124 -10.44 2.89 -10.46
C ARG A 124 -9.83 1.92 -11.48
N GLU A 125 -10.56 1.69 -12.58
CA GLU A 125 -10.05 0.88 -13.70
C GLU A 125 -9.77 -0.60 -13.33
N SER A 126 -10.54 -1.15 -12.38
CA SER A 126 -10.27 -2.38 -11.63
C SER A 126 -10.25 -3.68 -12.42
N GLY A 127 -11.03 -3.79 -13.50
CA GLY A 127 -11.27 -5.10 -14.13
C GLY A 127 -10.00 -5.84 -14.57
N THR A 128 -9.04 -5.12 -15.18
CA THR A 128 -7.78 -5.73 -15.64
C THR A 128 -6.79 -5.91 -14.48
N ILE A 129 -6.69 -4.92 -13.57
CA ILE A 129 -5.82 -5.03 -12.39
C ILE A 129 -6.22 -6.25 -11.55
N GLU A 130 -7.54 -6.44 -11.37
CA GLU A 130 -8.06 -7.59 -10.65
C GLU A 130 -7.64 -8.92 -11.29
N GLN A 131 -7.68 -9.02 -12.62
CA GLN A 131 -7.30 -10.23 -13.34
C GLN A 131 -5.80 -10.53 -13.22
N ASP A 132 -4.95 -9.52 -13.37
CA ASP A 132 -3.50 -9.65 -13.38
C ASP A 132 -2.89 -9.91 -12.00
N ALA A 133 -3.42 -9.28 -10.95
CA ALA A 133 -2.88 -9.39 -9.60
C ALA A 133 -2.98 -10.82 -9.05
N ASN A 134 -1.92 -11.30 -8.40
CA ASN A 134 -1.95 -12.53 -7.61
C ASN A 134 -2.62 -12.33 -6.27
N GLN A 135 -2.38 -11.17 -5.66
CA GLN A 135 -3.01 -10.71 -4.43
C GLN A 135 -3.58 -9.32 -4.65
N PHE A 136 -4.73 -9.04 -4.04
CA PHE A 136 -5.33 -7.73 -4.03
C PHE A 136 -5.72 -7.40 -2.59
N LEU A 137 -5.08 -6.36 -2.05
CA LEU A 137 -5.26 -5.91 -0.68
C LEU A 137 -5.97 -4.56 -0.70
N ILE A 138 -6.97 -4.39 0.14
CA ILE A 138 -7.68 -3.12 0.31
C ILE A 138 -7.46 -2.67 1.75
N LEU A 139 -6.85 -1.48 1.89
CA LEU A 139 -6.75 -0.79 3.17
C LEU A 139 -8.00 0.07 3.37
N HIS A 140 -8.61 -0.05 4.54
CA HIS A 140 -9.83 0.67 4.87
C HIS A 140 -9.80 1.12 6.33
N ALA A 141 -10.09 2.40 6.57
CA ALA A 141 -10.32 2.94 7.91
C ALA A 141 -11.83 3.14 8.09
N PRO A 142 -12.54 2.22 8.74
CA PRO A 142 -13.98 2.33 8.95
C PRO A 142 -14.28 3.42 9.99
N ASP A 143 -15.50 3.97 9.93
CA ASP A 143 -16.03 4.74 11.07
C ASP A 143 -16.14 3.79 12.27
N ILE A 144 -15.61 4.20 13.43
CA ILE A 144 -15.57 3.37 14.64
C ILE A 144 -16.96 2.83 15.05
N ARG A 145 -18.01 3.61 14.76
CA ARG A 145 -19.41 3.25 15.03
C ARG A 145 -19.92 2.09 14.18
N THR A 146 -19.22 1.76 13.10
CA THR A 146 -19.61 0.73 12.12
C THR A 146 -18.68 -0.46 12.13
N VAL A 147 -17.69 -0.45 13.00
CA VAL A 147 -16.78 -1.60 13.17
C VAL A 147 -17.56 -2.81 13.66
N PRO A 148 -17.46 -3.97 12.98
CA PRO A 148 -18.14 -5.20 13.43
C PRO A 148 -17.68 -5.65 14.84
N GLU A 149 -18.59 -6.26 15.60
CA GLU A 149 -18.40 -6.77 16.96
C GLU A 149 -17.04 -7.48 17.22
N PRO A 150 -16.55 -8.39 16.37
CA PRO A 150 -15.28 -9.06 16.67
C PRO A 150 -14.09 -8.11 16.82
N TRP A 151 -14.18 -6.86 16.32
CA TRP A 151 -13.09 -5.89 16.32
C TRP A 151 -13.41 -4.60 17.07
N GLN A 152 -14.55 -4.49 17.70
CA GLN A 152 -15.00 -3.26 18.34
C GLN A 152 -14.07 -2.86 19.50
N GLN A 153 -13.69 -3.82 20.35
CA GLN A 153 -12.73 -3.57 21.42
C GLN A 153 -11.34 -3.12 20.90
N MET A 154 -10.89 -3.67 19.76
CA MET A 154 -9.64 -3.25 19.13
C MET A 154 -9.73 -1.81 18.62
N ALA A 155 -10.87 -1.44 18.02
CA ALA A 155 -11.10 -0.08 17.53
C ALA A 155 -11.17 0.94 18.67
N GLU A 156 -11.83 0.60 19.79
CA GLU A 156 -11.87 1.41 21.01
C GLU A 156 -10.48 1.59 21.62
N SER A 157 -9.68 0.52 21.66
CA SER A 157 -8.28 0.59 22.11
C SER A 157 -7.45 1.51 21.24
N CYS A 158 -7.63 1.49 19.92
CA CYS A 158 -6.98 2.44 19.01
C CYS A 158 -7.35 3.88 19.35
N GLN A 159 -8.64 4.16 19.59
CA GLN A 159 -9.11 5.50 19.91
C GLN A 159 -8.50 6.03 21.21
N VAL A 160 -8.40 5.19 22.24
CA VAL A 160 -7.76 5.55 23.53
C VAL A 160 -6.29 5.92 23.35
N ASN A 161 -5.58 5.24 22.45
CA ASN A 161 -4.17 5.49 22.16
C ASN A 161 -3.93 6.59 21.11
N GLY A 162 -4.97 7.21 20.56
CA GLY A 162 -4.86 8.19 19.48
C GLY A 162 -4.43 7.59 18.15
N TRP A 163 -4.64 6.28 17.96
CA TRP A 163 -4.34 5.55 16.73
C TRP A 163 -5.59 5.43 15.84
N THR A 164 -5.38 5.22 14.56
CA THR A 164 -6.45 4.90 13.61
C THR A 164 -6.62 3.40 13.52
N PHE A 165 -7.83 2.91 13.80
CA PHE A 165 -8.18 1.52 13.52
C PHE A 165 -8.35 1.33 12.01
N MET A 166 -7.73 0.31 11.46
CA MET A 166 -7.77 -0.01 10.04
C MET A 166 -8.00 -1.50 9.80
N LEU A 167 -8.54 -1.81 8.63
CA LEU A 167 -8.75 -3.17 8.15
C LEU A 167 -7.97 -3.39 6.85
N ILE A 168 -7.25 -4.50 6.78
CA ILE A 168 -6.68 -5.01 5.54
C ILE A 168 -7.60 -6.11 5.02
N ASN A 169 -8.34 -5.85 3.95
CA ASN A 169 -9.12 -6.86 3.26
C ASN A 169 -8.25 -7.55 2.19
N VAL A 170 -7.95 -8.81 2.39
CA VAL A 170 -7.34 -9.68 1.39
C VAL A 170 -8.43 -10.12 0.41
N ALA A 171 -8.81 -9.22 -0.50
CA ALA A 171 -9.92 -9.41 -1.42
C ALA A 171 -9.66 -10.50 -2.48
N LYS A 172 -8.39 -10.66 -2.86
CA LYS A 172 -7.91 -11.73 -3.72
C LYS A 172 -6.60 -12.31 -3.19
N ASN A 173 -6.48 -13.63 -3.21
CA ASN A 173 -5.23 -14.33 -2.95
C ASN A 173 -5.24 -15.66 -3.73
N ARG A 174 -4.42 -15.76 -4.78
CA ARG A 174 -4.39 -16.96 -5.64
C ARG A 174 -3.83 -18.19 -4.92
N ASN A 175 -2.91 -17.97 -4.00
CA ASN A 175 -2.14 -19.06 -3.37
C ASN A 175 -2.46 -19.21 -1.86
N GLY A 176 -3.52 -18.59 -1.38
CA GLY A 176 -3.87 -18.63 0.05
C GLY A 176 -5.29 -18.20 0.34
N ARG A 177 -5.59 -18.04 1.63
CA ARG A 177 -6.93 -17.66 2.09
C ARG A 177 -7.18 -16.17 1.85
N LYS A 178 -8.43 -15.83 1.61
CA LYS A 178 -8.96 -14.48 1.71
C LYS A 178 -9.39 -14.22 3.14
N GLY A 179 -9.52 -12.96 3.52
CA GLY A 179 -9.96 -12.60 4.86
C GLY A 179 -9.73 -11.13 5.15
N ILE A 180 -10.11 -10.73 6.34
CA ILE A 180 -9.92 -9.36 6.83
C ILE A 180 -9.04 -9.43 8.07
N LEU A 181 -8.06 -8.53 8.14
CA LEU A 181 -7.09 -8.42 9.22
C LEU A 181 -7.22 -7.03 9.85
N PRO A 182 -7.47 -6.93 11.16
CA PRO A 182 -7.43 -5.66 11.86
C PRO A 182 -5.97 -5.24 12.10
N ILE A 183 -5.71 -3.94 11.97
CA ILE A 183 -4.42 -3.30 12.29
C ILE A 183 -4.68 -1.94 12.94
N ALA A 184 -3.71 -1.45 13.70
CA ALA A 184 -3.67 -0.09 14.21
C ALA A 184 -2.62 0.73 13.43
N PHE A 185 -2.92 2.00 13.18
CA PHE A 185 -2.03 2.94 12.54
C PHE A 185 -1.80 4.16 13.42
N ASP A 186 -0.56 4.36 13.82
CA ASP A 186 -0.07 5.56 14.51
C ASP A 186 0.41 6.56 13.46
N ALA A 187 -0.47 7.46 13.06
CA ALA A 187 -0.20 8.42 12.01
C ALA A 187 0.97 9.38 12.34
N PRO A 188 1.09 9.96 13.56
CA PRO A 188 2.21 10.79 13.93
C PRO A 188 3.59 10.15 13.73
N HIS A 189 3.71 8.84 13.88
CA HIS A 189 4.97 8.11 13.74
C HIS A 189 5.02 7.22 12.49
N MET A 190 3.96 7.22 11.67
CA MET A 190 3.83 6.38 10.46
C MET A 190 4.02 4.88 10.75
N ASN A 191 3.62 4.42 11.93
CA ASN A 191 3.77 3.04 12.37
C ASN A 191 2.48 2.25 12.24
N PHE A 192 2.61 0.98 11.83
CA PHE A 192 1.53 0.02 11.82
C PHE A 192 1.77 -1.04 12.88
N PHE A 193 0.73 -1.39 13.62
CA PHE A 193 0.75 -2.42 14.64
C PHE A 193 -0.25 -3.51 14.30
N ALA A 194 0.18 -4.76 14.38
CA ALA A 194 -0.70 -5.91 14.32
C ALA A 194 -1.31 -6.16 15.71
N PHE A 195 -2.59 -6.49 15.78
CA PHE A 195 -3.17 -7.02 17.01
C PHE A 195 -2.70 -8.46 17.22
N GLU A 196 -2.31 -8.78 18.44
CA GLU A 196 -2.00 -10.16 18.80
C GLU A 196 -3.24 -11.04 18.60
N ARG A 197 -3.05 -12.18 17.95
CA ARG A 197 -4.12 -13.18 17.88
C ARG A 197 -4.21 -13.83 19.26
N ASP A 198 -5.35 -13.71 19.91
CA ASP A 198 -5.68 -14.61 20.99
C ASP A 198 -5.65 -16.05 20.46
N THR A 199 -4.56 -16.76 20.75
CA THR A 199 -4.38 -18.19 20.43
C THR A 199 -5.19 -19.08 21.40
N GLN A 200 -6.15 -18.52 22.14
CA GLN A 200 -7.05 -19.29 22.98
C GLN A 200 -8.38 -19.51 22.25
N GLY A 201 -8.46 -20.59 21.51
CA GLY A 201 -9.69 -21.00 20.83
C GLY A 201 -9.40 -21.98 19.70
N GLY A 202 -8.85 -23.15 20.08
CA GLY A 202 -8.74 -24.31 19.20
C GLY A 202 -10.00 -25.15 19.19
#